data_f5694c4e0b7f0a4125730807f3e95845
#
_entry.id   f5694c4e0b7f0a4125730807f3e95845
#
_cell.length_a   1.000
_cell.length_b   1.000
_cell.length_c   1.000
_cell.angle_alpha   90.00
_cell.angle_beta   90.00
_cell.angle_gamma   90.00
#
_symmetry.space_group_name_H-M   'P 1'
#
loop_
_entity.id
_entity.type
_entity.pdbx_description
1 polymer ?
#
loop_
_entity_poly.entity_id
_entity_poly.type
_entity_poly.pdbx_seq_one_letter_code
_entity_poly.pdbx_strand_id
1 'polypeptide(L)'
;MSEAIASKAERLAAYNANIAAAEKDPSLSPETGKPLSKMNAARFGAGFLVFGVLWMSGLGIVSAVLLPMHYKTIPGVNADALVGIVNAFTAVASLVANLMFGNFSDRSRSRFGRRTPWILFGAVLGGVTLFLTGTTHNAVLLTIFYCACMFGLNCMIAPMVAILSDRVPSKIRGTMSAFYGAGSTIGAPIGTMLGALFIENLIPGFAVAGVLMFLGGVVAVIIIPKEQSADFLPKDEGSAKDILSSFRPPKFSTAHDFYKAFAGRFCMLMAYQMINVYQLYIIQNYIGQSVKESAVTVSVVSMIMMVMSLVGSFISGPVSDLIGRRKVPVVVASVLFAVGIAMPWIFKSTMGMYLFAGIAGLGYAVYSAVDQALLVDVLPNKELGILNMATTLGQMCGPVVMSAIVVNLGYNFAFPTSIALAIIGCFFIMAIKKVK
;
A
#
# COMPACT_ATOMS: atom_id res chain seq x y z
N MET A 1 16.92 -8.36 -42.71
CA MET A 1 15.78 -8.92 -41.95
C MET A 1 16.12 -10.26 -41.31
N SER A 2 16.80 -11.18 -41.98
CA SER A 2 17.26 -12.48 -41.47
C SER A 2 18.26 -12.36 -40.30
N GLU A 3 19.31 -11.52 -40.44
CA GLU A 3 20.29 -11.28 -39.35
C GLU A 3 19.72 -10.64 -38.09
N ALA A 4 18.76 -9.71 -38.26
CA ALA A 4 18.09 -9.08 -37.12
C ALA A 4 17.16 -10.06 -36.35
N ILE A 5 16.61 -11.07 -37.05
CA ILE A 5 15.80 -12.14 -36.46
C ILE A 5 16.71 -13.13 -35.74
N ALA A 6 17.84 -13.52 -36.32
CA ALA A 6 18.83 -14.38 -35.68
C ALA A 6 19.38 -13.75 -34.40
N SER A 7 19.72 -12.46 -34.45
CA SER A 7 20.15 -11.69 -33.25
C SER A 7 19.10 -11.64 -32.14
N LYS A 8 17.81 -11.55 -32.48
CA LYS A 8 16.73 -11.59 -31.48
C LYS A 8 16.54 -12.97 -30.85
N ALA A 9 16.66 -14.03 -31.64
CA ALA A 9 16.57 -15.40 -31.15
C ALA A 9 17.73 -15.73 -30.17
N GLU A 10 18.94 -15.29 -30.50
CA GLU A 10 20.11 -15.45 -29.62
C GLU A 10 19.93 -14.69 -28.29
N ARG A 11 19.43 -13.45 -28.35
CA ARG A 11 19.15 -12.65 -27.15
C ARG A 11 18.07 -13.28 -26.27
N LEU A 12 17.03 -13.87 -26.87
CA LEU A 12 15.98 -14.60 -26.16
C LEU A 12 16.54 -15.87 -25.51
N ALA A 13 17.38 -16.63 -26.22
CA ALA A 13 18.02 -17.81 -25.68
C ALA A 13 18.93 -17.48 -24.50
N ALA A 14 19.74 -16.41 -24.61
CA ALA A 14 20.58 -15.92 -23.53
C ALA A 14 19.75 -15.47 -22.30
N TYR A 15 18.65 -14.76 -22.53
CA TYR A 15 17.75 -14.32 -21.46
C TYR A 15 17.15 -15.51 -20.70
N ASN A 16 16.64 -16.52 -21.43
CA ASN A 16 16.10 -17.74 -20.82
C ASN A 16 17.16 -18.54 -20.07
N ALA A 17 18.40 -18.60 -20.60
CA ALA A 17 19.53 -19.22 -19.93
C ALA A 17 19.88 -18.49 -18.62
N ASN A 18 19.84 -17.16 -18.60
CA ASN A 18 20.07 -16.36 -17.40
C ASN A 18 19.03 -16.65 -16.31
N ILE A 19 17.74 -16.74 -16.68
CA ILE A 19 16.67 -17.09 -15.75
C ILE A 19 16.92 -18.48 -15.17
N ALA A 20 17.19 -19.48 -16.01
CA ALA A 20 17.45 -20.85 -15.57
C ALA A 20 18.71 -20.96 -14.70
N ALA A 21 19.73 -20.13 -14.94
CA ALA A 21 20.92 -20.04 -14.08
C ALA A 21 20.58 -19.42 -12.72
N ALA A 22 19.78 -18.37 -12.68
CA ALA A 22 19.34 -17.71 -11.45
C ALA A 22 18.39 -18.57 -10.59
N GLU A 23 17.65 -19.50 -11.20
CA GLU A 23 16.85 -20.49 -10.48
C GLU A 23 17.75 -21.53 -9.75
N LYS A 24 18.91 -21.85 -10.33
CA LYS A 24 19.87 -22.80 -9.74
C LYS A 24 20.80 -22.13 -8.72
N ASP A 25 21.18 -20.87 -8.96
CA ASP A 25 22.06 -20.09 -8.07
C ASP A 25 21.37 -18.80 -7.62
N PRO A 26 20.90 -18.74 -6.34
CA PRO A 26 20.23 -17.57 -5.76
C PRO A 26 21.06 -16.27 -5.74
N SER A 27 22.35 -16.33 -6.01
CA SER A 27 23.25 -15.16 -6.05
C SER A 27 23.22 -14.41 -7.39
N LEU A 28 22.66 -15.03 -8.44
CA LEU A 28 22.62 -14.48 -9.78
C LEU A 28 21.37 -13.60 -10.01
N SER A 29 21.53 -12.52 -10.77
CA SER A 29 20.43 -11.70 -11.26
C SER A 29 19.73 -12.42 -12.41
N PRO A 30 18.37 -12.56 -12.39
CA PRO A 30 17.64 -13.18 -13.50
C PRO A 30 17.82 -12.46 -14.84
N GLU A 31 17.97 -11.13 -14.83
CA GLU A 31 18.16 -10.33 -16.05
C GLU A 31 19.53 -10.58 -16.71
N THR A 32 20.59 -10.73 -15.93
CA THR A 32 21.97 -10.74 -16.45
C THR A 32 22.69 -12.07 -16.32
N GLY A 33 22.18 -13.03 -15.55
CA GLY A 33 22.85 -14.29 -15.23
C GLY A 33 24.16 -14.12 -14.44
N LYS A 34 24.39 -12.93 -13.87
CA LYS A 34 25.63 -12.60 -13.14
C LYS A 34 25.31 -12.09 -11.74
N PRO A 35 26.23 -12.23 -10.77
CA PRO A 35 26.09 -11.60 -9.46
C PRO A 35 26.03 -10.07 -9.60
N LEU A 36 25.22 -9.42 -8.76
CA LEU A 36 25.18 -7.96 -8.71
C LEU A 36 26.47 -7.43 -8.06
N SER A 37 27.06 -6.41 -8.67
CA SER A 37 28.12 -5.64 -8.03
C SER A 37 27.58 -4.94 -6.77
N LYS A 38 28.44 -4.67 -5.78
CA LYS A 38 28.07 -3.92 -4.57
C LYS A 38 27.44 -2.57 -4.91
N MET A 39 27.94 -1.88 -5.93
CA MET A 39 27.41 -0.60 -6.42
C MET A 39 25.97 -0.76 -6.96
N ASN A 40 25.73 -1.77 -7.80
CA ASN A 40 24.38 -1.99 -8.35
C ASN A 40 23.39 -2.43 -7.26
N ALA A 41 23.83 -3.25 -6.30
CA ALA A 41 22.98 -3.59 -5.15
C ALA A 41 22.62 -2.34 -4.33
N ALA A 42 23.58 -1.45 -4.06
CA ALA A 42 23.32 -0.19 -3.37
C ALA A 42 22.37 0.73 -4.17
N ARG A 43 22.52 0.78 -5.51
CA ARG A 43 21.61 1.55 -6.38
C ARG A 43 20.18 0.99 -6.37
N PHE A 44 19.99 -0.33 -6.36
CA PHE A 44 18.68 -0.93 -6.20
C PHE A 44 18.06 -0.57 -4.84
N GLY A 45 18.80 -0.74 -3.74
CA GLY A 45 18.32 -0.40 -2.41
C GLY A 45 17.95 1.08 -2.27
N ALA A 46 18.81 1.99 -2.73
CA ALA A 46 18.56 3.42 -2.74
C ALA A 46 17.34 3.78 -3.63
N GLY A 47 17.23 3.18 -4.82
CA GLY A 47 16.11 3.40 -5.73
C GLY A 47 14.78 2.97 -5.13
N PHE A 48 14.70 1.80 -4.51
CA PHE A 48 13.51 1.32 -3.83
C PHE A 48 13.15 2.18 -2.61
N LEU A 49 14.13 2.57 -1.81
CA LEU A 49 13.92 3.44 -0.65
C LEU A 49 13.37 4.80 -1.06
N VAL A 50 14.04 5.48 -2.00
CA VAL A 50 13.65 6.81 -2.48
C VAL A 50 12.30 6.77 -3.17
N PHE A 51 12.04 5.74 -3.99
CA PHE A 51 10.73 5.51 -4.57
C PHE A 51 9.66 5.45 -3.51
N GLY A 52 9.84 4.57 -2.49
CA GLY A 52 8.90 4.41 -1.39
C GLY A 52 8.62 5.71 -0.65
N VAL A 53 9.67 6.45 -0.30
CA VAL A 53 9.55 7.74 0.40
C VAL A 53 8.77 8.75 -0.43
N LEU A 54 9.14 8.97 -1.68
CA LEU A 54 8.60 10.07 -2.47
C LEU A 54 7.12 9.87 -2.85
N TRP A 55 6.76 8.69 -3.40
CA TRP A 55 5.37 8.47 -3.79
C TRP A 55 4.43 8.42 -2.57
N MET A 56 4.90 7.80 -1.46
CA MET A 56 4.08 7.70 -0.26
C MET A 56 3.96 9.04 0.46
N SER A 57 5.00 9.91 0.41
CA SER A 57 4.89 11.28 0.89
C SER A 57 3.90 12.08 0.06
N GLY A 58 3.96 12.00 -1.28
CA GLY A 58 3.00 12.67 -2.16
C GLY A 58 1.55 12.24 -1.86
N LEU A 59 1.31 10.93 -1.73
CA LEU A 59 -0.01 10.42 -1.37
C LEU A 59 -0.42 10.82 0.06
N GLY A 60 0.50 10.79 1.02
CA GLY A 60 0.27 11.12 2.42
C GLY A 60 -0.14 12.59 2.63
N ILE A 61 0.48 13.54 1.90
CA ILE A 61 0.06 14.95 1.88
C ILE A 61 -1.44 15.06 1.59
N VAL A 62 -1.89 14.37 0.56
CA VAL A 62 -3.25 14.50 0.03
C VAL A 62 -4.23 13.67 0.85
N SER A 63 -4.00 12.37 0.99
CA SER A 63 -4.99 11.44 1.56
C SER A 63 -5.30 11.69 3.03
N ALA A 64 -4.30 12.09 3.82
CA ALA A 64 -4.46 12.27 5.25
C ALA A 64 -4.95 13.67 5.65
N VAL A 65 -4.64 14.71 4.86
CA VAL A 65 -4.88 16.11 5.26
C VAL A 65 -5.62 16.91 4.19
N LEU A 66 -5.03 17.05 2.99
CA LEU A 66 -5.56 18.02 2.02
C LEU A 66 -6.88 17.58 1.40
N LEU A 67 -7.04 16.32 1.09
CA LEU A 67 -8.25 15.80 0.46
C LEU A 67 -9.46 15.89 1.38
N PRO A 68 -9.39 15.46 2.66
CA PRO A 68 -10.47 15.71 3.63
C PRO A 68 -10.81 17.20 3.80
N MET A 69 -9.80 18.08 3.83
CA MET A 69 -10.05 19.53 3.89
C MET A 69 -10.70 20.04 2.60
N HIS A 70 -10.25 19.57 1.45
CA HIS A 70 -10.79 19.98 0.16
C HIS A 70 -12.27 19.56 0.00
N TYR A 71 -12.66 18.39 0.51
CA TYR A 71 -14.08 17.98 0.52
C TYR A 71 -14.99 19.00 1.24
N LYS A 72 -14.50 19.66 2.28
CA LYS A 72 -15.26 20.71 3.00
C LYS A 72 -15.47 21.98 2.18
N THR A 73 -14.66 22.20 1.12
CA THR A 73 -14.80 23.37 0.24
C THR A 73 -15.78 23.16 -0.92
N ILE A 74 -16.28 21.94 -1.11
CA ILE A 74 -17.18 21.61 -2.22
C ILE A 74 -18.62 21.97 -1.84
N PRO A 75 -19.28 22.90 -2.59
CA PRO A 75 -20.62 23.34 -2.25
C PRO A 75 -21.67 22.22 -2.38
N GLY A 76 -22.63 22.19 -1.44
CA GLY A 76 -23.79 21.32 -1.52
C GLY A 76 -23.54 19.83 -1.29
N VAL A 77 -22.33 19.44 -0.84
CA VAL A 77 -21.98 18.04 -0.59
C VAL A 77 -21.61 17.84 0.88
N ASN A 78 -22.08 16.73 1.46
CA ASN A 78 -21.63 16.31 2.78
C ASN A 78 -20.22 15.73 2.68
N ALA A 79 -19.25 16.39 3.33
CA ALA A 79 -17.84 16.01 3.27
C ALA A 79 -17.57 14.58 3.82
N ASP A 80 -18.25 14.19 4.91
CA ASP A 80 -18.13 12.85 5.49
C ASP A 80 -18.65 11.77 4.52
N ALA A 81 -19.75 12.04 3.80
CA ALA A 81 -20.27 11.13 2.78
C ALA A 81 -19.30 11.02 1.58
N LEU A 82 -18.72 12.16 1.16
CA LEU A 82 -17.81 12.21 0.02
C LEU A 82 -16.54 11.40 0.26
N VAL A 83 -16.01 11.36 1.49
CA VAL A 83 -14.89 10.47 1.86
C VAL A 83 -15.20 9.02 1.50
N GLY A 84 -16.36 8.51 1.91
CA GLY A 84 -16.76 7.14 1.62
C GLY A 84 -16.89 6.85 0.13
N ILE A 85 -17.58 7.76 -0.59
CA ILE A 85 -17.83 7.63 -2.04
C ILE A 85 -16.51 7.64 -2.82
N VAL A 86 -15.65 8.62 -2.59
CA VAL A 86 -14.37 8.74 -3.31
C VAL A 86 -13.47 7.56 -3.01
N ASN A 87 -13.39 7.11 -1.74
CA ASN A 87 -12.59 5.93 -1.39
C ASN A 87 -13.12 4.65 -2.06
N ALA A 88 -14.44 4.47 -2.18
CA ALA A 88 -15.01 3.33 -2.89
C ALA A 88 -14.59 3.30 -4.37
N PHE A 89 -14.74 4.42 -5.08
CA PHE A 89 -14.37 4.50 -6.50
C PHE A 89 -12.85 4.37 -6.73
N THR A 90 -12.04 5.03 -5.91
CA THR A 90 -10.58 4.98 -6.04
C THR A 90 -10.01 3.60 -5.72
N ALA A 91 -10.64 2.88 -4.81
CA ALA A 91 -10.23 1.53 -4.49
C ALA A 91 -10.54 0.54 -5.63
N VAL A 92 -11.71 0.66 -6.28
CA VAL A 92 -12.03 -0.10 -7.50
C VAL A 92 -11.03 0.25 -8.61
N ALA A 93 -10.77 1.55 -8.83
CA ALA A 93 -9.79 2.01 -9.82
C ALA A 93 -8.39 1.44 -9.54
N SER A 94 -7.94 1.43 -8.28
CA SER A 94 -6.66 0.85 -7.85
C SER A 94 -6.58 -0.65 -8.11
N LEU A 95 -7.64 -1.40 -7.78
CA LEU A 95 -7.69 -2.84 -8.01
C LEU A 95 -7.59 -3.18 -9.50
N VAL A 96 -8.40 -2.52 -10.31
CA VAL A 96 -8.40 -2.70 -11.78
C VAL A 96 -7.02 -2.33 -12.35
N ALA A 97 -6.48 -1.18 -11.96
CA ALA A 97 -5.18 -0.71 -12.44
C ALA A 97 -4.04 -1.67 -12.07
N ASN A 98 -4.02 -2.19 -10.84
CA ASN A 98 -2.99 -3.13 -10.39
C ASN A 98 -2.98 -4.41 -11.24
N LEU A 99 -4.16 -4.99 -11.48
CA LEU A 99 -4.32 -6.17 -12.34
C LEU A 99 -3.90 -5.90 -13.80
N MET A 100 -4.29 -4.74 -14.33
CA MET A 100 -3.99 -4.38 -15.73
C MET A 100 -2.49 -4.12 -15.93
N PHE A 101 -1.89 -3.29 -15.09
CA PHE A 101 -0.51 -2.85 -15.30
C PHE A 101 0.54 -3.88 -14.88
N GLY A 102 0.23 -4.77 -13.95
CA GLY A 102 1.03 -5.97 -13.75
C GLY A 102 1.21 -6.72 -15.07
N ASN A 103 0.11 -7.04 -15.74
CA ASN A 103 0.09 -7.77 -16.99
C ASN A 103 0.65 -6.97 -18.18
N PHE A 104 0.25 -5.71 -18.35
CA PHE A 104 0.74 -4.89 -19.47
C PHE A 104 2.25 -4.67 -19.41
N SER A 105 2.80 -4.48 -18.21
CA SER A 105 4.23 -4.34 -18.06
C SER A 105 4.97 -5.64 -18.33
N ASP A 106 4.38 -6.80 -18.03
CA ASP A 106 4.95 -8.12 -18.37
C ASP A 106 5.06 -8.34 -19.88
N ARG A 107 4.10 -7.83 -20.63
CA ARG A 107 4.03 -7.96 -22.09
C ARG A 107 4.74 -6.84 -22.86
N SER A 108 5.27 -5.86 -22.15
CA SER A 108 5.93 -4.71 -22.79
C SER A 108 7.24 -5.10 -23.45
N ARG A 109 7.49 -4.52 -24.64
CA ARG A 109 8.67 -4.79 -25.49
C ARG A 109 9.36 -3.51 -25.90
N SER A 110 9.46 -2.60 -24.97
CA SER A 110 10.12 -1.34 -25.21
C SER A 110 11.64 -1.52 -25.25
N ARG A 111 12.29 -0.73 -26.13
CA ARG A 111 13.75 -0.58 -26.14
C ARG A 111 14.32 0.04 -24.86
N PHE A 112 13.47 0.70 -24.07
CA PHE A 112 13.85 1.27 -22.77
C PHE A 112 13.68 0.31 -21.59
N GLY A 113 13.39 -0.95 -21.88
CA GLY A 113 13.09 -1.97 -20.88
C GLY A 113 11.60 -2.28 -20.77
N ARG A 114 11.29 -3.31 -20.02
CA ARG A 114 9.92 -3.84 -19.86
C ARG A 114 9.12 -3.00 -18.86
N ARG A 115 9.76 -2.52 -17.80
CA ARG A 115 9.13 -1.86 -16.65
C ARG A 115 9.24 -0.33 -16.70
N THR A 116 10.37 0.19 -17.12
CA THR A 116 10.71 1.62 -17.11
C THR A 116 9.65 2.52 -17.75
N PRO A 117 9.09 2.24 -18.95
CA PRO A 117 8.10 3.10 -19.59
C PRO A 117 6.81 3.25 -18.78
N TRP A 118 6.37 2.16 -18.13
CA TRP A 118 5.16 2.17 -17.33
C TRP A 118 5.34 2.94 -16.02
N ILE A 119 6.53 2.84 -15.39
CA ILE A 119 6.87 3.62 -14.19
C ILE A 119 6.82 5.11 -14.51
N LEU A 120 7.43 5.54 -15.61
CA LEU A 120 7.45 6.95 -16.03
C LEU A 120 6.06 7.45 -16.43
N PHE A 121 5.30 6.67 -17.20
CA PHE A 121 3.93 7.02 -17.55
C PHE A 121 3.03 7.16 -16.33
N GLY A 122 3.13 6.19 -15.39
CA GLY A 122 2.39 6.22 -14.15
C GLY A 122 2.77 7.42 -13.26
N ALA A 123 4.05 7.79 -13.22
CA ALA A 123 4.54 8.96 -12.49
C ALA A 123 3.97 10.28 -13.04
N VAL A 124 3.94 10.44 -14.37
CA VAL A 124 3.34 11.61 -15.03
C VAL A 124 1.83 11.64 -14.78
N LEU A 125 1.13 10.55 -15.08
CA LEU A 125 -0.32 10.48 -14.92
C LEU A 125 -0.72 10.72 -13.44
N GLY A 126 -0.08 10.01 -12.50
CA GLY A 126 -0.35 10.16 -11.08
C GLY A 126 -0.06 11.56 -10.56
N GLY A 127 1.09 12.13 -10.90
CA GLY A 127 1.49 13.47 -10.46
C GLY A 127 0.57 14.57 -10.99
N VAL A 128 0.26 14.55 -12.29
CA VAL A 128 -0.62 15.55 -12.92
C VAL A 128 -2.04 15.46 -12.39
N THR A 129 -2.62 14.26 -12.32
CA THR A 129 -4.00 14.09 -11.87
C THR A 129 -4.16 14.34 -10.36
N LEU A 130 -3.12 14.08 -9.57
CA LEU A 130 -3.10 14.44 -8.15
C LEU A 130 -3.17 15.95 -7.95
N PHE A 131 -2.42 16.73 -8.75
CA PHE A 131 -2.53 18.19 -8.76
C PHE A 131 -3.92 18.66 -9.22
N LEU A 132 -4.46 18.11 -10.31
CA LEU A 132 -5.78 18.46 -10.83
C LEU A 132 -6.90 18.16 -9.82
N THR A 133 -6.75 17.13 -8.98
CA THR A 133 -7.69 16.83 -7.89
C THR A 133 -7.87 18.04 -6.96
N GLY A 134 -6.81 18.78 -6.67
CA GLY A 134 -6.85 19.96 -5.80
C GLY A 134 -7.37 21.24 -6.45
N THR A 135 -7.48 21.28 -7.78
CA THR A 135 -7.91 22.50 -8.51
C THR A 135 -9.42 22.55 -8.78
N THR A 136 -10.13 21.45 -8.63
CA THR A 136 -11.57 21.38 -8.93
C THR A 136 -12.44 21.42 -7.67
N HIS A 137 -13.54 22.17 -7.72
CA HIS A 137 -14.57 22.21 -6.69
C HIS A 137 -15.84 21.41 -7.06
N ASN A 138 -15.74 20.58 -8.10
CA ASN A 138 -16.80 19.67 -8.52
C ASN A 138 -16.51 18.25 -8.01
N ALA A 139 -17.41 17.69 -7.20
CA ALA A 139 -17.22 16.37 -6.58
C ALA A 139 -17.00 15.23 -7.59
N VAL A 140 -17.68 15.29 -8.74
CA VAL A 140 -17.54 14.27 -9.80
C VAL A 140 -16.19 14.36 -10.47
N LEU A 141 -15.75 15.56 -10.88
CA LEU A 141 -14.43 15.77 -11.50
C LEU A 141 -13.30 15.44 -10.53
N LEU A 142 -13.43 15.82 -9.25
CA LEU A 142 -12.50 15.45 -8.20
C LEU A 142 -12.36 13.92 -8.11
N THR A 143 -13.49 13.21 -8.06
CA THR A 143 -13.49 11.75 -8.01
C THR A 143 -12.81 11.14 -9.24
N ILE A 144 -13.09 11.66 -10.45
CA ILE A 144 -12.46 11.21 -11.69
C ILE A 144 -10.95 11.44 -11.65
N PHE A 145 -10.48 12.65 -11.29
CA PHE A 145 -9.05 12.94 -11.23
C PHE A 145 -8.34 12.10 -10.17
N TYR A 146 -8.96 11.89 -9.01
CA TYR A 146 -8.35 11.07 -7.97
C TYR A 146 -8.36 9.57 -8.32
N CYS A 147 -9.38 9.08 -9.02
CA CYS A 147 -9.36 7.74 -9.62
C CYS A 147 -8.24 7.60 -10.67
N ALA A 148 -8.06 8.61 -11.53
CA ALA A 148 -6.97 8.63 -12.51
C ALA A 148 -5.59 8.69 -11.83
N CYS A 149 -5.47 9.40 -10.70
CA CYS A 149 -4.26 9.38 -9.87
C CYS A 149 -3.98 7.98 -9.34
N MET A 150 -4.98 7.29 -8.77
CA MET A 150 -4.82 5.91 -8.28
C MET A 150 -4.47 4.94 -9.41
N PHE A 151 -5.00 5.17 -10.60
CA PHE A 151 -4.66 4.41 -11.80
C PHE A 151 -3.19 4.63 -12.19
N GLY A 152 -2.72 5.87 -12.24
CA GLY A 152 -1.31 6.23 -12.46
C GLY A 152 -0.37 5.67 -11.40
N LEU A 153 -0.77 5.75 -10.14
CA LEU A 153 -0.02 5.21 -9.02
C LEU A 153 0.21 3.70 -9.15
N ASN A 154 -0.83 2.93 -9.45
CA ASN A 154 -0.70 1.48 -9.62
C ASN A 154 0.06 1.12 -10.90
N CYS A 155 -0.07 1.95 -11.97
CA CYS A 155 0.76 1.85 -13.17
C CYS A 155 2.26 2.01 -12.88
N MET A 156 2.62 2.79 -11.86
CA MET A 156 3.99 3.00 -11.40
C MET A 156 4.44 1.90 -10.43
N ILE A 157 3.61 1.55 -9.45
CA ILE A 157 3.97 0.61 -8.37
C ILE A 157 4.10 -0.82 -8.87
N ALA A 158 3.16 -1.33 -9.66
CA ALA A 158 3.15 -2.72 -10.08
C ALA A 158 4.43 -3.11 -10.85
N PRO A 159 4.89 -2.34 -11.87
CA PRO A 159 6.17 -2.61 -12.53
C PRO A 159 7.39 -2.42 -11.61
N MET A 160 7.34 -1.45 -10.69
CA MET A 160 8.44 -1.20 -9.75
C MET A 160 8.66 -2.39 -8.82
N VAL A 161 7.58 -2.95 -8.27
CA VAL A 161 7.64 -4.16 -7.44
C VAL A 161 8.12 -5.37 -8.27
N ALA A 162 7.70 -5.47 -9.54
CA ALA A 162 8.14 -6.55 -10.41
C ALA A 162 9.65 -6.53 -10.72
N ILE A 163 10.31 -5.37 -10.63
CA ILE A 163 11.79 -5.29 -10.73
C ILE A 163 12.48 -6.14 -9.67
N LEU A 164 11.89 -6.31 -8.48
CA LEU A 164 12.44 -7.18 -7.43
C LEU A 164 12.56 -8.64 -7.88
N SER A 165 11.57 -9.16 -8.58
CA SER A 165 11.60 -10.53 -9.09
C SER A 165 12.44 -10.67 -10.37
N ASP A 166 12.37 -9.67 -11.25
CA ASP A 166 12.94 -9.74 -12.59
C ASP A 166 14.43 -9.48 -12.63
N ARG A 167 14.95 -8.66 -11.70
CA ARG A 167 16.31 -8.11 -11.80
C ARG A 167 17.17 -8.32 -10.55
N VAL A 168 16.54 -8.54 -9.40
CA VAL A 168 17.25 -8.69 -8.12
C VAL A 168 17.46 -10.16 -7.80
N PRO A 169 18.71 -10.60 -7.48
CA PRO A 169 19.01 -11.97 -7.03
C PRO A 169 18.13 -12.37 -5.85
N SER A 170 17.64 -13.61 -5.85
CA SER A 170 16.73 -14.10 -4.80
C SER A 170 17.36 -14.04 -3.40
N LYS A 171 18.70 -14.21 -3.30
CA LYS A 171 19.46 -14.11 -2.04
C LYS A 171 19.31 -12.78 -1.31
N ILE A 172 19.17 -11.66 -2.05
CA ILE A 172 19.08 -10.30 -1.46
C ILE A 172 17.72 -9.64 -1.70
N ARG A 173 16.77 -10.34 -2.34
CA ARG A 173 15.45 -9.81 -2.67
C ARG A 173 14.68 -9.34 -1.45
N GLY A 174 14.76 -10.10 -0.33
CA GLY A 174 14.16 -9.71 0.94
C GLY A 174 14.68 -8.37 1.47
N THR A 175 16.01 -8.16 1.41
CA THR A 175 16.64 -6.90 1.82
C THR A 175 16.17 -5.73 0.94
N MET A 176 16.07 -5.94 -0.39
CA MET A 176 15.60 -4.89 -1.30
C MET A 176 14.11 -4.57 -1.09
N SER A 177 13.29 -5.58 -0.82
CA SER A 177 11.89 -5.39 -0.40
C SER A 177 11.77 -4.61 0.91
N ALA A 178 12.68 -4.85 1.86
CA ALA A 178 12.73 -4.10 3.12
C ALA A 178 13.06 -2.61 2.89
N PHE A 179 13.95 -2.27 1.96
CA PHE A 179 14.21 -0.87 1.58
C PHE A 179 12.96 -0.20 1.01
N TYR A 180 12.21 -0.88 0.13
CA TYR A 180 10.94 -0.37 -0.39
C TYR A 180 9.91 -0.15 0.71
N GLY A 181 9.73 -1.16 1.59
CA GLY A 181 8.82 -1.09 2.73
C GLY A 181 9.18 0.02 3.72
N ALA A 182 10.47 0.15 4.06
CA ALA A 182 10.97 1.22 4.92
C ALA A 182 10.71 2.61 4.31
N GLY A 183 10.96 2.76 3.00
CA GLY A 183 10.67 3.99 2.28
C GLY A 183 9.19 4.38 2.38
N SER A 184 8.29 3.44 2.14
CA SER A 184 6.84 3.67 2.23
C SER A 184 6.40 3.99 3.67
N THR A 185 6.96 3.29 4.66
CA THR A 185 6.63 3.49 6.09
C THR A 185 7.08 4.87 6.58
N ILE A 186 8.22 5.35 6.14
CA ILE A 186 8.75 6.67 6.48
C ILE A 186 8.05 7.78 5.67
N GLY A 187 7.75 7.51 4.40
CA GLY A 187 7.15 8.49 3.49
C GLY A 187 5.76 8.93 3.90
N ALA A 188 4.91 8.02 4.39
CA ALA A 188 3.54 8.34 4.75
C ALA A 188 3.44 9.42 5.85
N PRO A 189 4.10 9.29 7.01
CA PRO A 189 4.10 10.32 8.04
C PRO A 189 4.77 11.63 7.58
N ILE A 190 5.87 11.56 6.83
CA ILE A 190 6.49 12.75 6.24
C ILE A 190 5.48 13.49 5.36
N GLY A 191 4.75 12.76 4.52
CA GLY A 191 3.68 13.33 3.70
C GLY A 191 2.60 13.98 4.54
N THR A 192 2.10 13.32 5.58
CA THR A 192 1.09 13.89 6.48
C THR A 192 1.58 15.17 7.15
N MET A 193 2.82 15.19 7.64
CA MET A 193 3.42 16.39 8.25
C MET A 193 3.56 17.55 7.24
N LEU A 194 4.03 17.25 6.02
CA LEU A 194 4.08 18.24 4.95
C LEU A 194 2.69 18.73 4.57
N GLY A 195 1.70 17.83 4.47
CA GLY A 195 0.31 18.20 4.19
C GLY A 195 -0.27 19.15 5.22
N ALA A 196 0.06 18.96 6.49
CA ALA A 196 -0.39 19.84 7.58
C ALA A 196 0.09 21.30 7.42
N LEU A 197 1.27 21.53 6.81
CA LEU A 197 1.78 22.88 6.53
C LEU A 197 0.93 23.63 5.49
N PHE A 198 0.21 22.91 4.64
CA PHE A 198 -0.62 23.47 3.57
C PHE A 198 -2.12 23.44 3.89
N ILE A 199 -2.51 23.14 5.13
CA ILE A 199 -3.93 22.93 5.51
C ILE A 199 -4.80 24.18 5.30
N GLU A 200 -4.21 25.39 5.39
CA GLU A 200 -4.89 26.65 5.11
C GLU A 200 -4.85 27.08 3.65
N ASN A 201 -3.89 26.55 2.87
CA ASN A 201 -3.75 26.85 1.44
C ASN A 201 -3.52 25.53 0.66
N LEU A 202 -4.59 24.93 0.20
CA LEU A 202 -4.57 23.57 -0.32
C LEU A 202 -3.84 23.42 -1.66
N ILE A 203 -3.98 24.39 -2.59
CA ILE A 203 -3.47 24.30 -3.97
C ILE A 203 -1.95 24.07 -4.02
N PRO A 204 -1.11 24.86 -3.32
CA PRO A 204 0.34 24.58 -3.29
C PRO A 204 0.67 23.20 -2.70
N GLY A 205 -0.10 22.75 -1.71
CA GLY A 205 0.07 21.42 -1.14
C GLY A 205 -0.21 20.30 -2.14
N PHE A 206 -1.28 20.41 -2.94
CA PHE A 206 -1.55 19.47 -4.05
C PHE A 206 -0.47 19.55 -5.13
N ALA A 207 0.09 20.72 -5.42
CA ALA A 207 1.21 20.88 -6.36
C ALA A 207 2.47 20.14 -5.85
N VAL A 208 2.84 20.34 -4.58
CA VAL A 208 3.97 19.64 -3.95
C VAL A 208 3.74 18.13 -3.98
N ALA A 209 2.53 17.67 -3.65
CA ALA A 209 2.18 16.25 -3.68
C ALA A 209 2.32 15.65 -5.09
N GLY A 210 1.82 16.35 -6.11
CA GLY A 210 1.95 15.95 -7.50
C GLY A 210 3.40 15.86 -7.96
N VAL A 211 4.23 16.84 -7.57
CA VAL A 211 5.67 16.85 -7.87
C VAL A 211 6.39 15.70 -7.17
N LEU A 212 6.11 15.42 -5.90
CA LEU A 212 6.71 14.30 -5.18
C LEU A 212 6.32 12.95 -5.81
N MET A 213 5.06 12.80 -6.19
CA MET A 213 4.57 11.60 -6.90
C MET A 213 5.33 11.39 -8.24
N PHE A 214 5.45 12.45 -9.03
CA PHE A 214 6.19 12.43 -10.30
C PHE A 214 7.67 12.11 -10.08
N LEU A 215 8.32 12.81 -9.15
CA LEU A 215 9.73 12.60 -8.83
C LEU A 215 9.99 11.18 -8.29
N GLY A 216 9.04 10.59 -7.58
CA GLY A 216 9.13 9.22 -7.10
C GLY A 216 9.46 8.23 -8.22
N GLY A 217 8.72 8.28 -9.33
CA GLY A 217 8.99 7.42 -10.47
C GLY A 217 10.25 7.80 -11.24
N VAL A 218 10.45 9.09 -11.52
CA VAL A 218 11.59 9.57 -12.34
C VAL A 218 12.93 9.32 -11.64
N VAL A 219 13.05 9.74 -10.37
CA VAL A 219 14.30 9.61 -9.60
C VAL A 219 14.63 8.14 -9.37
N ALA A 220 13.64 7.30 -9.10
CA ALA A 220 13.86 5.87 -8.94
C ALA A 220 14.41 5.22 -10.23
N VAL A 221 13.86 5.57 -11.38
CA VAL A 221 14.36 5.07 -12.68
C VAL A 221 15.80 5.53 -12.97
N ILE A 222 16.18 6.73 -12.54
CA ILE A 222 17.56 7.25 -12.68
C ILE A 222 18.52 6.52 -11.75
N ILE A 223 18.13 6.30 -10.50
CA ILE A 223 18.99 5.65 -9.48
C ILE A 223 19.17 4.17 -9.79
N ILE A 224 18.09 3.44 -10.07
CA ILE A 224 18.15 2.00 -10.37
C ILE A 224 19.00 1.77 -11.63
N PRO A 225 19.83 0.73 -11.68
CA PRO A 225 20.59 0.39 -12.89
C PRO A 225 19.68 0.31 -14.12
N LYS A 226 20.16 0.79 -15.26
CA LYS A 226 19.37 0.80 -16.51
C LYS A 226 18.88 -0.60 -16.86
N GLU A 227 17.61 -0.71 -17.22
CA GLU A 227 16.98 -1.95 -17.66
C GLU A 227 17.42 -2.32 -19.08
N GLN A 228 17.59 -3.63 -19.34
CA GLN A 228 17.90 -4.10 -20.69
C GLN A 228 16.70 -3.92 -21.63
N SER A 229 16.98 -3.72 -22.93
CA SER A 229 15.94 -3.67 -23.93
C SER A 229 15.14 -4.98 -23.97
N ALA A 230 13.82 -4.86 -24.07
CA ALA A 230 12.89 -5.98 -24.12
C ALA A 230 12.32 -6.23 -25.55
N ASP A 231 12.91 -5.62 -26.57
CA ASP A 231 12.42 -5.67 -27.95
C ASP A 231 12.53 -7.04 -28.64
N PHE A 232 13.28 -7.95 -28.02
CA PHE A 232 13.48 -9.33 -28.48
C PHE A 232 12.47 -10.33 -27.89
N LEU A 233 11.72 -9.98 -26.85
CA LEU A 233 10.79 -10.88 -26.21
C LEU A 233 9.63 -11.30 -27.15
N PRO A 234 9.16 -12.55 -27.11
CA PRO A 234 8.09 -13.04 -27.95
C PRO A 234 6.74 -12.35 -27.62
N LYS A 235 5.81 -12.36 -28.57
CA LYS A 235 4.41 -11.95 -28.30
C LYS A 235 3.78 -12.96 -27.33
N ASP A 236 3.43 -12.51 -26.15
CA ASP A 236 2.61 -13.31 -25.25
C ASP A 236 1.14 -13.17 -25.68
N GLU A 237 0.53 -14.30 -26.07
CA GLU A 237 -0.88 -14.39 -26.51
C GLU A 237 -1.82 -14.74 -25.34
N GLY A 238 -1.32 -14.72 -24.10
CA GLY A 238 -2.12 -15.04 -22.91
C GLY A 238 -3.42 -14.23 -22.85
N SER A 239 -4.52 -14.91 -22.59
CA SER A 239 -5.86 -14.31 -22.55
C SER A 239 -6.10 -13.61 -21.19
N ALA A 240 -6.92 -12.54 -21.20
CA ALA A 240 -7.45 -11.93 -19.96
C ALA A 240 -8.20 -12.96 -19.10
N LYS A 241 -8.73 -14.03 -19.70
CA LYS A 241 -9.37 -15.15 -18.96
C LYS A 241 -8.39 -15.93 -18.11
N ASP A 242 -7.12 -16.05 -18.52
CA ASP A 242 -6.09 -16.79 -17.75
C ASP A 242 -5.73 -16.03 -16.47
N ILE A 243 -5.72 -14.69 -16.55
CA ILE A 243 -5.50 -13.82 -15.40
C ILE A 243 -6.66 -13.94 -14.41
N LEU A 244 -7.90 -13.85 -14.91
CA LEU A 244 -9.10 -13.98 -14.07
C LEU A 244 -9.19 -15.38 -13.42
N SER A 245 -8.74 -16.42 -14.12
CA SER A 245 -8.72 -17.79 -13.62
C SER A 245 -7.74 -17.99 -12.46
N SER A 246 -6.65 -17.21 -12.43
CA SER A 246 -5.65 -17.26 -11.35
C SER A 246 -6.18 -16.73 -10.03
N PHE A 247 -7.28 -15.96 -10.04
CA PHE A 247 -7.95 -15.42 -8.85
C PHE A 247 -9.16 -16.24 -8.38
N ARG A 248 -9.30 -17.48 -8.84
CA ARG A 248 -10.38 -18.35 -8.33
C ARG A 248 -10.09 -18.72 -6.88
N PRO A 249 -10.99 -18.37 -5.93
CA PRO A 249 -10.80 -18.75 -4.54
C PRO A 249 -10.87 -20.28 -4.39
N PRO A 250 -10.14 -20.85 -3.42
CA PRO A 250 -10.19 -22.27 -3.15
C PRO A 250 -11.60 -22.70 -2.70
N LYS A 251 -11.94 -23.97 -2.89
CA LYS A 251 -13.27 -24.48 -2.49
C LYS A 251 -13.45 -24.36 -0.98
N PHE A 252 -14.58 -23.80 -0.55
CA PHE A 252 -14.90 -23.59 0.87
C PHE A 252 -14.82 -24.87 1.70
N SER A 253 -15.25 -25.99 1.12
CA SER A 253 -15.27 -27.30 1.80
C SER A 253 -13.88 -27.84 2.18
N THR A 254 -12.81 -27.40 1.51
CA THR A 254 -11.44 -27.92 1.72
C THR A 254 -10.50 -26.89 2.33
N ALA A 255 -10.86 -25.61 2.32
CA ALA A 255 -9.98 -24.49 2.68
C ALA A 255 -10.56 -23.62 3.81
N HIS A 256 -11.13 -24.21 4.85
CA HIS A 256 -11.74 -23.48 5.97
C HIS A 256 -10.77 -22.49 6.65
N ASP A 257 -9.50 -22.88 6.82
CA ASP A 257 -8.51 -22.04 7.48
C ASP A 257 -8.10 -20.84 6.59
N PHE A 258 -8.16 -20.98 5.26
CA PHE A 258 -8.02 -19.87 4.31
C PHE A 258 -9.09 -18.79 4.54
N TYR A 259 -10.38 -19.20 4.60
CA TYR A 259 -11.47 -18.24 4.78
C TYR A 259 -11.46 -17.57 6.14
N LYS A 260 -11.00 -18.26 7.19
CA LYS A 260 -10.79 -17.66 8.51
C LYS A 260 -9.68 -16.63 8.47
N ALA A 261 -8.54 -16.94 7.85
CA ALA A 261 -7.43 -16.02 7.67
C ALA A 261 -7.86 -14.78 6.84
N PHE A 262 -8.60 -15.01 5.74
CA PHE A 262 -9.15 -13.97 4.90
C PHE A 262 -10.10 -13.04 5.68
N ALA A 263 -11.07 -13.59 6.40
CA ALA A 263 -12.02 -12.82 7.20
C ALA A 263 -11.33 -12.06 8.35
N GLY A 264 -10.39 -12.69 9.04
CA GLY A 264 -9.61 -12.07 10.11
C GLY A 264 -8.84 -10.84 9.62
N ARG A 265 -8.10 -11.01 8.51
CA ARG A 265 -7.34 -9.92 7.88
C ARG A 265 -8.25 -8.81 7.34
N PHE A 266 -9.34 -9.17 6.67
CA PHE A 266 -10.32 -8.23 6.16
C PHE A 266 -10.90 -7.35 7.28
N CYS A 267 -11.39 -7.94 8.37
CA CYS A 267 -11.96 -7.22 9.51
C CYS A 267 -10.93 -6.30 10.18
N MET A 268 -9.70 -6.76 10.38
CA MET A 268 -8.66 -5.96 11.02
C MET A 268 -8.26 -4.75 10.19
N LEU A 269 -8.07 -4.94 8.87
CA LEU A 269 -7.72 -3.85 7.97
C LEU A 269 -8.87 -2.88 7.75
N MET A 270 -10.10 -3.36 7.74
CA MET A 270 -11.29 -2.52 7.71
C MET A 270 -11.36 -1.65 8.95
N ALA A 271 -11.17 -2.22 10.15
CA ALA A 271 -11.14 -1.47 11.41
C ALA A 271 -10.05 -0.39 11.44
N TYR A 272 -8.84 -0.73 10.93
CA TYR A 272 -7.74 0.22 10.84
C TYR A 272 -8.07 1.40 9.92
N GLN A 273 -8.58 1.12 8.73
CA GLN A 273 -8.87 2.16 7.74
C GLN A 273 -10.06 3.05 8.11
N MET A 274 -11.02 2.54 8.87
CA MET A 274 -12.12 3.35 9.43
C MET A 274 -11.57 4.54 10.21
N ILE A 275 -10.62 4.32 11.09
CA ILE A 275 -10.06 5.38 11.94
C ILE A 275 -9.01 6.20 11.19
N ASN A 276 -8.12 5.53 10.42
CA ASN A 276 -6.99 6.18 9.78
C ASN A 276 -7.42 7.22 8.72
N VAL A 277 -8.40 6.89 7.87
CA VAL A 277 -8.88 7.80 6.82
C VAL A 277 -9.69 8.96 7.40
N TYR A 278 -10.40 8.74 8.51
CA TYR A 278 -11.19 9.76 9.19
C TYR A 278 -10.44 10.51 10.29
N GLN A 279 -9.14 10.27 10.45
CA GLN A 279 -8.33 10.82 11.53
C GLN A 279 -8.47 12.34 11.67
N LEU A 280 -8.35 13.09 10.57
CA LEU A 280 -8.50 14.55 10.58
C LEU A 280 -9.91 14.98 11.00
N TYR A 281 -10.94 14.31 10.49
CA TYR A 281 -12.33 14.59 10.84
C TYR A 281 -12.67 14.24 12.28
N ILE A 282 -12.11 13.17 12.82
CA ILE A 282 -12.20 12.84 14.24
C ILE A 282 -11.63 13.97 15.10
N ILE A 283 -10.46 14.49 14.72
CA ILE A 283 -9.80 15.57 15.45
C ILE A 283 -10.61 16.87 15.36
N GLN A 284 -11.12 17.22 14.20
CA GLN A 284 -11.87 18.46 13.99
C GLN A 284 -13.32 18.38 14.45
N ASN A 285 -14.05 17.34 14.05
CA ASN A 285 -15.50 17.28 14.23
C ASN A 285 -15.92 16.60 15.54
N TYR A 286 -15.12 15.60 16.01
CA TYR A 286 -15.45 14.86 17.23
C TYR A 286 -14.76 15.46 18.47
N ILE A 287 -13.46 15.78 18.39
CA ILE A 287 -12.73 16.40 19.49
C ILE A 287 -12.99 17.92 19.53
N GLY A 288 -13.24 18.55 18.37
CA GLY A 288 -13.61 19.96 18.27
C GLY A 288 -12.41 20.90 18.12
N GLN A 289 -11.28 20.43 17.58
CA GLN A 289 -10.12 21.27 17.34
C GLN A 289 -10.30 22.19 16.12
N SER A 290 -9.72 23.38 16.20
CA SER A 290 -9.57 24.29 15.06
C SER A 290 -8.72 23.67 13.94
N VAL A 291 -8.77 24.26 12.74
CA VAL A 291 -7.97 23.79 11.58
C VAL A 291 -6.48 23.80 11.91
N LYS A 292 -5.96 24.85 12.57
CA LYS A 292 -4.54 24.95 12.94
C LYS A 292 -4.12 23.90 13.98
N GLU A 293 -4.92 23.75 15.03
CA GLU A 293 -4.65 22.76 16.09
C GLU A 293 -4.70 21.34 15.54
N SER A 294 -5.65 21.04 14.67
CA SER A 294 -5.79 19.74 14.04
C SER A 294 -4.58 19.39 13.15
N ALA A 295 -3.99 20.37 12.47
CA ALA A 295 -2.77 20.19 11.69
C ALA A 295 -1.60 19.71 12.56
N VAL A 296 -1.41 20.38 13.72
CA VAL A 296 -0.38 19.98 14.68
C VAL A 296 -0.66 18.60 15.24
N THR A 297 -1.90 18.34 15.65
CA THR A 297 -2.29 17.04 16.22
C THR A 297 -2.09 15.89 15.23
N VAL A 298 -2.51 16.04 13.96
CA VAL A 298 -2.32 15.03 12.91
C VAL A 298 -0.82 14.77 12.68
N SER A 299 -0.01 15.82 12.67
CA SER A 299 1.45 15.69 12.50
C SER A 299 2.08 14.89 13.62
N VAL A 300 1.74 15.21 14.88
CA VAL A 300 2.25 14.50 16.06
C VAL A 300 1.77 13.05 16.10
N VAL A 301 0.49 12.80 15.81
CA VAL A 301 -0.07 11.44 15.71
C VAL A 301 0.67 10.62 14.66
N SER A 302 0.93 11.20 13.47
CA SER A 302 1.66 10.52 12.40
C SER A 302 3.10 10.21 12.78
N MET A 303 3.76 11.11 13.50
CA MET A 303 5.12 10.90 14.02
C MET A 303 5.16 9.79 15.07
N ILE A 304 4.21 9.78 16.02
CA ILE A 304 4.09 8.70 17.01
C ILE A 304 3.85 7.36 16.31
N MET A 305 2.90 7.32 15.36
CA MET A 305 2.62 6.10 14.58
C MET A 305 3.85 5.61 13.81
N MET A 306 4.65 6.50 13.22
CA MET A 306 5.90 6.13 12.55
C MET A 306 6.88 5.46 13.50
N VAL A 307 7.13 6.07 14.66
CA VAL A 307 8.04 5.52 15.68
C VAL A 307 7.53 4.16 16.15
N MET A 308 6.25 4.06 16.48
CA MET A 308 5.64 2.80 16.93
C MET A 308 5.64 1.71 15.86
N SER A 309 5.47 2.10 14.58
CA SER A 309 5.58 1.16 13.45
C SER A 309 6.98 0.59 13.29
N LEU A 310 8.02 1.42 13.45
CA LEU A 310 9.40 0.96 13.42
C LEU A 310 9.69 0.04 14.61
N VAL A 311 9.35 0.47 15.84
CA VAL A 311 9.54 -0.31 17.07
C VAL A 311 8.81 -1.65 16.97
N GLY A 312 7.53 -1.64 16.58
CA GLY A 312 6.72 -2.84 16.42
C GLY A 312 7.28 -3.81 15.38
N SER A 313 7.75 -3.30 14.22
CA SER A 313 8.33 -4.13 13.17
C SER A 313 9.64 -4.80 13.60
N PHE A 314 10.49 -4.09 14.34
CA PHE A 314 11.76 -4.66 14.83
C PHE A 314 11.57 -5.68 15.95
N ILE A 315 10.58 -5.48 16.84
CA ILE A 315 10.36 -6.35 17.99
C ILE A 315 9.54 -7.59 17.60
N SER A 316 8.59 -7.46 16.68
CA SER A 316 7.62 -8.52 16.38
C SER A 316 8.22 -9.80 15.83
N GLY A 317 9.24 -9.70 14.95
CA GLY A 317 9.93 -10.87 14.37
C GLY A 317 10.61 -11.71 15.44
N PRO A 318 11.60 -11.18 16.16
CA PRO A 318 12.29 -11.90 17.23
C PRO A 318 11.36 -12.44 18.33
N VAL A 319 10.35 -11.67 18.74
CA VAL A 319 9.37 -12.10 19.75
C VAL A 319 8.52 -13.26 19.24
N SER A 320 8.04 -13.19 18.00
CA SER A 320 7.26 -14.27 17.39
C SER A 320 8.07 -15.56 17.26
N ASP A 321 9.34 -15.45 16.90
CA ASP A 321 10.24 -16.60 16.75
C ASP A 321 10.60 -17.22 18.13
N LEU A 322 10.80 -16.39 19.17
CA LEU A 322 11.07 -16.85 20.54
C LEU A 322 9.86 -17.59 21.15
N ILE A 323 8.65 -17.09 20.91
CA ILE A 323 7.42 -17.72 21.43
C ILE A 323 7.11 -19.03 20.68
N GLY A 324 7.58 -19.18 19.43
CA GLY A 324 7.31 -20.35 18.59
C GLY A 324 5.83 -20.56 18.26
N ARG A 325 4.99 -19.55 18.54
CA ARG A 325 3.54 -19.55 18.31
C ARG A 325 3.14 -18.24 17.66
N ARG A 326 2.73 -18.27 16.39
CA ARG A 326 2.41 -17.05 15.65
C ARG A 326 1.05 -16.44 15.99
N LYS A 327 0.10 -17.25 16.48
CA LYS A 327 -1.24 -16.75 16.88
C LYS A 327 -1.20 -15.80 18.06
N VAL A 328 -0.40 -16.10 19.09
CA VAL A 328 -0.37 -15.30 20.33
C VAL A 328 0.03 -13.86 20.07
N PRO A 329 1.12 -13.54 19.34
CA PRO A 329 1.46 -12.17 19.01
C PRO A 329 0.37 -11.45 18.20
N VAL A 330 -0.31 -12.14 17.26
CA VAL A 330 -1.39 -11.55 16.47
C VAL A 330 -2.60 -11.20 17.34
N VAL A 331 -2.97 -12.07 18.28
CA VAL A 331 -4.06 -11.83 19.23
C VAL A 331 -3.73 -10.64 20.14
N VAL A 332 -2.54 -10.62 20.73
CA VAL A 332 -2.09 -9.51 21.59
C VAL A 332 -2.09 -8.20 20.80
N ALA A 333 -1.58 -8.21 19.58
CA ALA A 333 -1.57 -7.05 18.68
C ALA A 333 -2.98 -6.54 18.36
N SER A 334 -3.92 -7.45 18.09
CA SER A 334 -5.33 -7.10 17.81
C SER A 334 -6.02 -6.49 19.03
N VAL A 335 -5.74 -7.02 20.22
CA VAL A 335 -6.26 -6.46 21.49
C VAL A 335 -5.65 -5.08 21.76
N LEU A 336 -4.34 -4.91 21.62
CA LEU A 336 -3.68 -3.60 21.73
C LEU A 336 -4.28 -2.59 20.76
N PHE A 337 -4.53 -3.02 19.51
CA PHE A 337 -5.17 -2.15 18.51
C PHE A 337 -6.58 -1.73 18.94
N ALA A 338 -7.41 -2.67 19.40
CA ALA A 338 -8.75 -2.38 19.91
C ALA A 338 -8.73 -1.43 21.13
N VAL A 339 -7.82 -1.65 22.08
CA VAL A 339 -7.61 -0.75 23.23
C VAL A 339 -7.18 0.64 22.76
N GLY A 340 -6.27 0.72 21.79
CA GLY A 340 -5.84 2.00 21.23
C GLY A 340 -6.99 2.78 20.59
N ILE A 341 -7.88 2.12 19.84
CA ILE A 341 -9.08 2.76 19.27
C ILE A 341 -10.03 3.28 20.35
N ALA A 342 -10.11 2.62 21.50
CA ALA A 342 -10.95 3.08 22.60
C ALA A 342 -10.46 4.38 23.23
N MET A 343 -9.16 4.73 23.12
CA MET A 343 -8.59 5.91 23.77
C MET A 343 -9.25 7.23 23.36
N PRO A 344 -9.39 7.59 22.05
CA PRO A 344 -10.08 8.83 21.68
C PRO A 344 -11.57 8.80 21.97
N TRP A 345 -12.19 7.62 22.06
CA TRP A 345 -13.59 7.47 22.45
C TRP A 345 -13.79 7.77 23.95
N ILE A 346 -12.91 7.26 24.80
CA ILE A 346 -13.00 7.45 26.26
C ILE A 346 -12.57 8.86 26.66
N PHE A 347 -11.44 9.33 26.15
CA PHE A 347 -10.84 10.59 26.58
C PHE A 347 -11.23 11.80 25.69
N LYS A 348 -11.94 11.67 24.63
CA LYS A 348 -12.41 12.73 23.73
C LYS A 348 -11.51 14.01 23.73
N SER A 349 -10.22 13.81 23.57
CA SER A 349 -9.19 14.85 23.70
C SER A 349 -7.99 14.57 22.81
N THR A 350 -7.13 15.57 22.64
CA THR A 350 -5.83 15.43 21.94
C THR A 350 -4.97 14.31 22.53
N MET A 351 -4.97 14.17 23.86
CA MET A 351 -4.25 13.09 24.55
C MET A 351 -4.81 11.72 24.15
N GLY A 352 -6.14 11.58 23.98
CA GLY A 352 -6.76 10.36 23.48
C GLY A 352 -6.22 9.95 22.10
N MET A 353 -6.00 10.94 21.20
CA MET A 353 -5.40 10.69 19.87
C MET A 353 -3.91 10.29 19.96
N TYR A 354 -3.16 10.87 20.88
CA TYR A 354 -1.75 10.48 21.11
C TYR A 354 -1.64 9.07 21.68
N LEU A 355 -2.50 8.71 22.62
CA LEU A 355 -2.59 7.35 23.16
C LEU A 355 -3.02 6.35 22.09
N PHE A 356 -3.99 6.72 21.23
CA PHE A 356 -4.35 5.93 20.05
C PHE A 356 -3.12 5.68 19.16
N ALA A 357 -2.40 6.73 18.80
CA ALA A 357 -1.21 6.61 17.95
C ALA A 357 -0.14 5.69 18.55
N GLY A 358 0.08 5.78 19.86
CA GLY A 358 1.04 4.93 20.59
C GLY A 358 0.60 3.47 20.64
N ILE A 359 -0.59 3.23 21.18
CA ILE A 359 -1.07 1.88 21.49
C ILE A 359 -1.55 1.16 20.21
N ALA A 360 -2.42 1.81 19.41
CA ALA A 360 -2.92 1.19 18.18
C ALA A 360 -1.84 1.13 17.10
N GLY A 361 -0.93 2.11 17.03
CA GLY A 361 0.20 2.10 16.10
C GLY A 361 1.13 0.92 16.36
N LEU A 362 1.49 0.66 17.63
CA LEU A 362 2.27 -0.51 18.01
C LEU A 362 1.50 -1.81 17.70
N GLY A 363 0.23 -1.89 18.09
CA GLY A 363 -0.61 -3.05 17.83
C GLY A 363 -0.72 -3.37 16.35
N TYR A 364 -0.96 -2.37 15.52
CA TYR A 364 -1.05 -2.56 14.07
C TYR A 364 0.29 -2.97 13.43
N ALA A 365 1.41 -2.41 13.90
CA ALA A 365 2.74 -2.77 13.39
C ALA A 365 3.10 -4.23 13.70
N VAL A 366 2.87 -4.67 14.93
CA VAL A 366 3.08 -6.07 15.34
C VAL A 366 2.14 -7.00 14.57
N TYR A 367 0.86 -6.62 14.46
CA TYR A 367 -0.12 -7.37 13.66
C TYR A 367 0.37 -7.56 12.22
N SER A 368 0.69 -6.47 11.53
CA SER A 368 1.07 -6.48 10.12
C SER A 368 2.30 -7.35 9.84
N ALA A 369 3.29 -7.33 10.73
CA ALA A 369 4.51 -8.11 10.57
C ALA A 369 4.29 -9.61 10.81
N VAL A 370 3.54 -9.98 11.85
CA VAL A 370 3.32 -11.40 12.20
C VAL A 370 2.24 -12.03 11.34
N ASP A 371 1.21 -11.27 10.94
CA ASP A 371 0.12 -11.75 10.05
C ASP A 371 0.68 -12.23 8.71
N GLN A 372 1.62 -11.51 8.10
CA GLN A 372 2.28 -11.96 6.87
C GLN A 372 2.98 -13.31 7.04
N ALA A 373 3.67 -13.50 8.16
CA ALA A 373 4.36 -14.75 8.45
C ALA A 373 3.37 -15.91 8.71
N LEU A 374 2.28 -15.64 9.47
CA LEU A 374 1.22 -16.61 9.72
C LEU A 374 0.55 -17.07 8.43
N LEU A 375 0.33 -16.17 7.47
CA LEU A 375 -0.30 -16.48 6.20
C LEU A 375 0.56 -17.41 5.33
N VAL A 376 1.87 -17.18 5.31
CA VAL A 376 2.81 -18.05 4.59
C VAL A 376 2.79 -19.49 5.16
N ASP A 377 2.66 -19.61 6.48
CA ASP A 377 2.62 -20.93 7.14
C ASP A 377 1.28 -21.67 6.93
N VAL A 378 0.18 -20.95 6.75
CA VAL A 378 -1.15 -21.55 6.58
C VAL A 378 -1.40 -21.99 5.14
N LEU A 379 -0.79 -21.32 4.14
CA LEU A 379 -1.26 -21.40 2.75
C LEU A 379 -0.16 -21.78 1.75
N PRO A 380 -0.47 -22.58 0.72
CA PRO A 380 0.39 -22.77 -0.45
C PRO A 380 0.53 -21.45 -1.23
N ASN A 381 1.69 -21.25 -1.90
CA ASN A 381 2.07 -20.01 -2.59
C ASN A 381 1.05 -19.42 -3.57
N LYS A 382 0.17 -20.23 -4.17
CA LYS A 382 -0.86 -19.76 -5.11
C LYS A 382 -2.01 -18.99 -4.43
N GLU A 383 -2.27 -19.25 -3.16
CA GLU A 383 -3.42 -18.67 -2.45
C GLU A 383 -3.06 -17.33 -1.76
N LEU A 384 -1.77 -17.02 -1.61
CA LEU A 384 -1.29 -15.76 -1.04
C LEU A 384 -1.74 -14.53 -1.84
N GLY A 385 -1.81 -14.63 -3.17
CA GLY A 385 -2.31 -13.56 -4.03
C GLY A 385 -3.77 -13.22 -3.76
N ILE A 386 -4.62 -14.24 -3.61
CA ILE A 386 -6.04 -14.07 -3.30
C ILE A 386 -6.22 -13.50 -1.89
N LEU A 387 -5.37 -13.91 -0.96
CA LEU A 387 -5.42 -13.41 0.40
C LEU A 387 -5.04 -11.93 0.52
N ASN A 388 -4.14 -11.43 -0.36
CA ASN A 388 -3.85 -10.02 -0.46
C ASN A 388 -5.07 -9.19 -0.92
N MET A 389 -6.05 -9.81 -1.59
CA MET A 389 -7.33 -9.15 -1.86
C MET A 389 -8.09 -8.81 -0.58
N ALA A 390 -7.94 -9.58 0.52
CA ALA A 390 -8.53 -9.23 1.81
C ALA A 390 -8.00 -7.87 2.31
N THR A 391 -6.71 -7.59 2.08
CA THR A 391 -6.10 -6.29 2.40
C THR A 391 -6.78 -5.17 1.62
N THR A 392 -6.84 -5.31 0.30
CA THR A 392 -7.44 -4.30 -0.57
C THR A 392 -8.93 -4.10 -0.24
N LEU A 393 -9.69 -5.17 -0.08
CA LEU A 393 -11.11 -5.09 0.28
C LEU A 393 -11.32 -4.45 1.67
N GLY A 394 -10.51 -4.79 2.67
CA GLY A 394 -10.58 -4.16 3.99
C GLY A 394 -10.28 -2.66 3.93
N GLN A 395 -9.28 -2.27 3.16
CA GLN A 395 -8.94 -0.86 2.93
C GLN A 395 -10.04 -0.10 2.17
N MET A 396 -10.74 -0.76 1.26
CA MET A 396 -11.89 -0.19 0.55
C MET A 396 -13.11 -0.02 1.44
N CYS A 397 -13.49 -1.08 2.13
CA CYS A 397 -14.74 -1.13 2.89
C CYS A 397 -14.66 -0.24 4.15
N GLY A 398 -13.48 -0.08 4.75
CA GLY A 398 -13.29 0.69 5.97
C GLY A 398 -13.84 2.12 5.88
N PRO A 399 -13.37 2.97 4.97
CA PRO A 399 -13.88 4.34 4.81
C PRO A 399 -15.35 4.41 4.42
N VAL A 400 -15.85 3.45 3.62
CA VAL A 400 -17.25 3.39 3.20
C VAL A 400 -18.16 3.11 4.40
N VAL A 401 -17.82 2.10 5.21
CA VAL A 401 -18.57 1.75 6.42
C VAL A 401 -18.50 2.89 7.44
N MET A 402 -17.31 3.48 7.62
CA MET A 402 -17.14 4.63 8.51
C MET A 402 -18.01 5.82 8.06
N SER A 403 -18.04 6.14 6.76
CA SER A 403 -18.88 7.17 6.20
C SER A 403 -20.36 6.93 6.53
N ALA A 404 -20.85 5.72 6.26
CA ALA A 404 -22.25 5.36 6.54
C ALA A 404 -22.60 5.49 8.04
N ILE A 405 -21.68 5.10 8.92
CA ILE A 405 -21.86 5.21 10.38
C ILE A 405 -21.88 6.69 10.79
N VAL A 406 -20.90 7.47 10.37
CA VAL A 406 -20.76 8.87 10.79
C VAL A 406 -21.93 9.71 10.32
N VAL A 407 -22.40 9.52 9.08
CA VAL A 407 -23.52 10.28 8.50
C VAL A 407 -24.85 9.94 9.16
N ASN A 408 -25.10 8.67 9.51
CA ASN A 408 -26.39 8.23 10.03
C ASN A 408 -26.45 8.15 11.56
N LEU A 409 -25.34 7.81 12.23
CA LEU A 409 -25.29 7.50 13.65
C LEU A 409 -24.33 8.43 14.44
N GLY A 410 -23.44 9.12 13.73
CA GLY A 410 -22.44 10.01 14.33
C GLY A 410 -21.13 9.30 14.76
N TYR A 411 -20.14 10.10 15.14
CA TYR A 411 -18.78 9.63 15.47
C TYR A 411 -18.75 8.70 16.70
N ASN A 412 -19.68 8.84 17.65
CA ASN A 412 -19.70 7.98 18.84
C ASN A 412 -19.86 6.49 18.53
N PHE A 413 -20.53 6.14 17.44
CA PHE A 413 -20.73 4.75 17.01
C PHE A 413 -19.57 4.21 16.17
N ALA A 414 -18.72 5.08 15.63
CA ALA A 414 -17.59 4.70 14.81
C ALA A 414 -16.55 3.89 15.59
N PHE A 415 -16.22 4.31 16.82
CA PHE A 415 -15.24 3.65 17.67
C PHE A 415 -15.68 2.24 18.10
N PRO A 416 -16.89 2.05 18.70
CA PRO A 416 -17.36 0.71 19.07
C PRO A 416 -17.41 -0.24 17.87
N THR A 417 -17.83 0.23 16.70
CA THR A 417 -17.90 -0.59 15.48
C THR A 417 -16.51 -1.02 15.04
N SER A 418 -15.53 -0.12 15.04
CA SER A 418 -14.15 -0.42 14.69
C SER A 418 -13.52 -1.40 15.70
N ILE A 419 -13.78 -1.23 16.99
CA ILE A 419 -13.34 -2.16 18.06
C ILE A 419 -13.97 -3.54 17.84
N ALA A 420 -15.28 -3.62 17.59
CA ALA A 420 -15.98 -4.87 17.34
C ALA A 420 -15.40 -5.61 16.14
N LEU A 421 -15.10 -4.91 15.04
CA LEU A 421 -14.46 -5.50 13.86
C LEU A 421 -13.06 -6.05 14.17
N ALA A 422 -12.24 -5.32 14.93
CA ALA A 422 -10.91 -5.78 15.34
C ALA A 422 -11.01 -7.05 16.20
N ILE A 423 -11.96 -7.11 17.13
CA ILE A 423 -12.21 -8.28 17.98
C ILE A 423 -12.74 -9.45 17.15
N ILE A 424 -13.68 -9.23 16.23
CA ILE A 424 -14.18 -10.27 15.31
C ILE A 424 -13.02 -10.83 14.48
N GLY A 425 -12.16 -9.96 13.94
CA GLY A 425 -10.97 -10.37 13.22
C GLY A 425 -10.05 -11.27 14.06
N CYS A 426 -9.84 -10.91 15.33
CA CYS A 426 -9.07 -11.69 16.29
C CYS A 426 -9.67 -13.10 16.51
N PHE A 427 -11.00 -13.21 16.66
CA PHE A 427 -11.67 -14.50 16.81
C PHE A 427 -11.49 -15.40 15.57
N PHE A 428 -11.57 -14.85 14.36
CA PHE A 428 -11.31 -15.61 13.14
C PHE A 428 -9.89 -16.17 13.10
N ILE A 429 -8.89 -15.39 13.51
CA ILE A 429 -7.49 -15.82 13.55
C ILE A 429 -7.29 -16.92 14.61
N MET A 430 -7.89 -16.77 15.79
CA MET A 430 -7.83 -17.81 16.84
C MET A 430 -8.46 -19.14 16.37
N ALA A 431 -9.49 -19.07 15.55
CA ALA A 431 -10.20 -20.25 15.02
C ALA A 431 -9.43 -21.02 13.93
N ILE A 432 -8.27 -20.56 13.46
CA ILE A 432 -7.41 -21.26 12.50
C ILE A 432 -6.83 -22.52 13.20
N LYS A 433 -6.90 -23.69 12.57
CA LYS A 433 -6.46 -24.95 13.19
C LYS A 433 -5.03 -25.37 12.81
N LYS A 434 -4.56 -25.02 11.60
CA LYS A 434 -3.28 -25.49 11.05
C LYS A 434 -2.03 -24.88 11.73
N VAL A 435 -2.15 -23.78 12.45
CA VAL A 435 -1.03 -23.08 13.11
C VAL A 435 -1.26 -23.06 14.62
N LYS A 436 -0.18 -23.24 15.39
CA LYS A 436 -0.20 -23.16 16.87
C LYS A 436 0.12 -21.74 17.36
#